data_1e291ad580f3ea80104ec0d6ae2f723f
#
_entry.id   1e291ad580f3ea80104ec0d6ae2f723f
#
_cell.length_a   1.000
_cell.length_b   1.000
_cell.length_c   1.000
_cell.angle_alpha   90.00
_cell.angle_beta   90.00
_cell.angle_gamma   90.00
#
_symmetry.space_group_name_H-M   'P 1'
#
loop_
_entity.id
_entity.type
_entity.pdbx_description
1 polymer ?
#
loop_
_entity_poly.entity_id
_entity_poly.type
_entity_poly.pdbx_seq_one_letter_code
_entity_poly.pdbx_strand_id
1 'polypeptide(L)'
;MNKYNNFLLLFCILLLTSCVSLNIDTVIENIEPKALDVAIKDQNILFEDFLDSQWDEGLEDSPVFASMLGIKKYNKQISSNSIEQFNINKDKSLSALKKLKSFDINLLNESNKLNFRLAELGMQNDINRMKYPTYFMQLNQRGGVQSYYETGDRLIYTSKQDYEDWLIRLESYAVNIANSLNNNKEGLKLGYSQPKIVTSGVIAQIKAILDSDISSNPYMKIFRDANEEFFNDEEKADLIRRATLVVEGSILPSYQNLYNFLNDEYLPKSRNTIGISDVPGGMEWYEDLAKYHTTTSLTPDQIHNIGLSEVKRIRLEMEQIIESLNWDGDFNSFLNYLRTSPRFYYDNPEDLFDAYLIMSKTIDPLLPKLFKTFPRAPYGVKPIPDESAPFTTTAYYSSATKGKPGYFYANLYKPESRPKYEIPVLTVHEAVPGHHFQISIAQELEDVPTFRKYLSFTAFVEGWGLYSEELGEYIGLYDDPYDKFGQLTYDMWRAIRLVVDTGMHYKDWSRDDAINLFLENTAKSQLDIENEVDRYIAWPGQALAYKIGQLKILELRTKAENKLGDQFDIKDFHYEVLKRGSIPLNMLEMYINDWIEDSLSS
;
A
#
# COMPACT_ATOMS: atom_id res chain seq x y z
N MET A 1 28.36 -45.00 -4.09
CA MET A 1 29.19 -44.52 -5.20
C MET A 1 28.38 -44.04 -6.43
N ASN A 2 27.07 -44.25 -6.50
CA ASN A 2 26.28 -43.87 -7.69
C ASN A 2 25.65 -42.47 -7.68
N LYS A 3 25.68 -41.74 -6.59
CA LYS A 3 25.09 -40.36 -6.52
C LYS A 3 25.99 -39.28 -7.14
N TYR A 4 27.28 -39.47 -7.16
CA TYR A 4 28.24 -38.49 -7.69
C TYR A 4 28.36 -38.47 -9.22
N ASN A 5 28.08 -39.59 -9.88
CA ASN A 5 28.20 -39.67 -11.34
C ASN A 5 27.06 -38.92 -12.07
N ASN A 6 25.85 -38.88 -11.50
CA ASN A 6 24.74 -38.18 -12.13
C ASN A 6 24.87 -36.64 -11.98
N PHE A 7 25.50 -36.19 -10.89
CA PHE A 7 25.76 -34.77 -10.68
C PHE A 7 26.85 -34.22 -11.61
N LEU A 8 27.85 -35.05 -11.92
CA LEU A 8 28.91 -34.71 -12.86
C LEU A 8 28.40 -34.63 -14.31
N LEU A 9 27.41 -35.45 -14.68
CA LEU A 9 26.82 -35.46 -16.01
C LEU A 9 25.99 -34.18 -16.25
N LEU A 10 25.22 -33.73 -15.26
CA LEU A 10 24.45 -32.48 -15.31
C LEU A 10 25.38 -31.26 -15.35
N PHE A 11 26.47 -31.28 -14.58
CA PHE A 11 27.47 -30.21 -14.56
C PHE A 11 28.28 -30.11 -15.86
N CYS A 12 28.53 -31.23 -16.53
CA CYS A 12 29.16 -31.25 -17.84
C CYS A 12 28.26 -30.74 -18.97
N ILE A 13 26.95 -30.95 -18.88
CA ILE A 13 25.97 -30.39 -19.83
C ILE A 13 25.88 -28.85 -19.69
N LEU A 14 25.93 -28.32 -18.47
CA LEU A 14 25.94 -26.89 -18.20
C LEU A 14 27.23 -26.16 -18.63
N LEU A 15 28.37 -26.84 -18.69
CA LEU A 15 29.64 -26.26 -19.13
C LEU A 15 29.83 -26.28 -20.67
N LEU A 16 29.04 -27.05 -21.41
CA LEU A 16 29.11 -27.15 -22.88
C LEU A 16 28.24 -26.08 -23.60
N THR A 17 27.42 -25.33 -22.87
CA THR A 17 26.52 -24.33 -23.46
C THR A 17 27.18 -22.99 -23.86
N SER A 18 28.52 -22.87 -23.76
CA SER A 18 29.21 -21.62 -24.13
C SER A 18 29.53 -21.48 -25.62
N CYS A 19 29.32 -22.49 -26.47
CA CYS A 19 29.69 -22.41 -27.89
C CYS A 19 28.77 -23.10 -28.91
N VAL A 20 27.59 -23.61 -28.54
CA VAL A 20 26.62 -24.15 -29.52
C VAL A 20 25.22 -23.88 -29.03
N SER A 21 24.38 -23.26 -29.83
CA SER A 21 22.93 -23.21 -29.63
C SER A 21 22.35 -24.62 -29.78
N LEU A 22 22.46 -25.41 -28.74
CA LEU A 22 21.75 -26.67 -28.63
C LEU A 22 20.26 -26.37 -28.40
N ASN A 23 19.43 -26.87 -29.29
CA ASN A 23 17.98 -26.80 -29.15
C ASN A 23 17.60 -27.58 -27.88
N ILE A 24 17.09 -26.89 -26.87
CA ILE A 24 16.75 -27.43 -25.55
C ILE A 24 15.79 -28.62 -25.70
N ASP A 25 14.88 -28.55 -26.67
CA ASP A 25 13.93 -29.61 -26.99
C ASP A 25 14.63 -30.94 -27.33
N THR A 26 15.77 -30.90 -28.05
CA THR A 26 16.56 -32.08 -28.45
C THR A 26 17.33 -32.69 -27.27
N VAL A 27 17.63 -31.92 -26.23
CA VAL A 27 18.30 -32.42 -25.01
C VAL A 27 17.29 -33.10 -24.09
N ILE A 28 16.07 -32.59 -24.01
CA ILE A 28 14.98 -33.16 -23.19
C ILE A 28 14.54 -34.53 -23.75
N GLU A 29 14.46 -34.68 -25.08
CA GLU A 29 14.08 -35.96 -25.73
C GLU A 29 15.07 -37.14 -25.43
N ASN A 30 16.29 -36.86 -24.99
CA ASN A 30 17.32 -37.87 -24.71
C ASN A 30 17.56 -38.15 -23.22
N ILE A 31 16.82 -37.53 -22.30
CA ILE A 31 16.91 -37.85 -20.88
C ILE A 31 15.89 -38.93 -20.54
N GLU A 32 16.33 -40.01 -19.87
CA GLU A 32 15.39 -41.02 -19.37
C GLU A 32 14.33 -40.33 -18.49
N PRO A 33 13.01 -40.61 -18.65
CA PRO A 33 11.91 -39.95 -17.94
C PRO A 33 12.15 -39.87 -16.42
N LYS A 34 12.71 -40.89 -15.83
CA LYS A 34 13.03 -40.99 -14.41
C LYS A 34 14.14 -40.03 -13.95
N ALA A 35 15.11 -39.71 -14.81
CA ALA A 35 16.16 -38.76 -14.54
C ALA A 35 15.64 -37.30 -14.67
N LEU A 36 14.72 -37.07 -15.59
CA LEU A 36 14.04 -35.77 -15.75
C LEU A 36 13.16 -35.48 -14.54
N ASP A 37 12.36 -36.41 -14.05
CA ASP A 37 11.52 -36.27 -12.86
C ASP A 37 12.34 -35.92 -11.61
N VAL A 38 13.51 -36.53 -11.44
CA VAL A 38 14.44 -36.24 -10.34
C VAL A 38 14.99 -34.81 -10.49
N ALA A 39 15.41 -34.43 -11.70
CA ALA A 39 15.94 -33.09 -11.95
C ALA A 39 14.87 -31.98 -11.70
N ILE A 40 13.64 -32.19 -12.14
CA ILE A 40 12.50 -31.32 -11.91
C ILE A 40 12.24 -31.15 -10.40
N LYS A 41 12.20 -32.26 -9.66
CA LYS A 41 11.99 -32.25 -8.21
C LYS A 41 13.12 -31.52 -7.47
N ASP A 42 14.36 -31.81 -7.80
CA ASP A 42 15.54 -31.19 -7.18
C ASP A 42 15.57 -29.67 -7.48
N GLN A 43 15.18 -29.25 -8.69
CA GLN A 43 15.12 -27.83 -9.06
C GLN A 43 14.02 -27.08 -8.32
N ASN A 44 12.84 -27.66 -8.13
CA ASN A 44 11.76 -27.02 -7.36
C ASN A 44 12.17 -26.83 -5.88
N ILE A 45 12.80 -27.83 -5.27
CA ILE A 45 13.30 -27.72 -3.88
C ILE A 45 14.35 -26.60 -3.78
N LEU A 46 15.33 -26.57 -4.69
CA LEU A 46 16.38 -25.54 -4.68
C LEU A 46 15.82 -24.14 -4.92
N PHE A 47 14.77 -24.03 -5.71
CA PHE A 47 14.09 -22.77 -5.95
C PHE A 47 13.29 -22.29 -4.73
N GLU A 48 12.58 -23.19 -4.06
CA GLU A 48 11.86 -22.90 -2.81
C GLU A 48 12.83 -22.49 -1.69
N ASP A 49 13.94 -23.21 -1.51
CA ASP A 49 15.01 -22.84 -0.57
C ASP A 49 15.60 -21.44 -0.89
N PHE A 50 15.74 -21.11 -2.17
CA PHE A 50 16.16 -19.76 -2.57
C PHE A 50 15.15 -18.69 -2.18
N LEU A 51 13.86 -18.92 -2.40
CA LEU A 51 12.81 -17.96 -2.03
C LEU A 51 12.75 -17.76 -0.51
N ASP A 52 12.89 -18.81 0.28
CA ASP A 52 12.93 -18.76 1.73
C ASP A 52 14.17 -17.98 2.22
N SER A 53 15.34 -18.23 1.60
CA SER A 53 16.55 -17.44 1.88
C SER A 53 16.36 -15.95 1.58
N GLN A 54 15.69 -15.60 0.45
CA GLN A 54 15.41 -14.21 0.10
C GLN A 54 14.42 -13.57 1.06
N TRP A 55 13.45 -14.31 1.56
CA TRP A 55 12.55 -13.85 2.61
C TRP A 55 13.29 -13.54 3.91
N ASP A 56 14.16 -14.43 4.36
CA ASP A 56 14.95 -14.24 5.59
C ASP A 56 15.92 -13.05 5.48
N GLU A 57 16.59 -12.89 4.33
CA GLU A 57 17.43 -11.71 4.03
C GLU A 57 16.60 -10.42 4.04
N GLY A 58 15.38 -10.44 3.46
CA GLY A 58 14.45 -9.31 3.46
C GLY A 58 14.00 -8.91 4.87
N LEU A 59 13.80 -9.87 5.77
CA LEU A 59 13.49 -9.60 7.18
C LEU A 59 14.67 -8.97 7.93
N GLU A 60 15.89 -9.38 7.62
CA GLU A 60 17.10 -8.76 8.19
C GLU A 60 17.29 -7.32 7.69
N ASP A 61 17.05 -7.07 6.42
CA ASP A 61 17.13 -5.74 5.81
C ASP A 61 15.96 -4.82 6.23
N SER A 62 14.84 -5.41 6.71
CA SER A 62 13.63 -4.70 7.17
C SER A 62 13.24 -5.08 8.61
N PRO A 63 14.08 -4.81 9.62
CA PRO A 63 13.88 -5.28 11.00
C PRO A 63 12.61 -4.73 11.67
N VAL A 64 12.13 -3.55 11.26
CA VAL A 64 10.84 -3.01 11.72
C VAL A 64 9.68 -3.87 11.21
N PHE A 65 9.68 -4.23 9.94
CA PHE A 65 8.66 -5.12 9.37
C PHE A 65 8.70 -6.50 10.03
N ALA A 66 9.89 -7.07 10.25
CA ALA A 66 10.05 -8.34 10.97
C ALA A 66 9.43 -8.26 12.39
N SER A 67 9.65 -7.14 13.10
CA SER A 67 9.06 -6.92 14.43
C SER A 67 7.53 -6.81 14.38
N MET A 68 6.97 -6.17 13.36
CA MET A 68 5.51 -6.11 13.14
C MET A 68 4.90 -7.49 12.89
N LEU A 69 5.65 -8.41 12.27
CA LEU A 69 5.26 -9.82 12.12
C LEU A 69 5.45 -10.66 13.40
N GLY A 70 5.94 -10.04 14.49
CA GLY A 70 6.20 -10.72 15.77
C GLY A 70 7.52 -11.50 15.80
N ILE A 71 8.44 -11.27 14.86
CA ILE A 71 9.77 -11.89 14.81
C ILE A 71 10.73 -11.07 15.65
N LYS A 72 10.88 -11.46 16.93
CA LYS A 72 11.60 -10.69 17.96
C LYS A 72 13.13 -10.61 17.76
N LYS A 73 13.70 -11.46 16.93
CA LYS A 73 15.15 -11.50 16.65
C LYS A 73 15.71 -10.12 16.25
N TYR A 74 14.91 -9.32 15.58
CA TYR A 74 15.32 -8.03 15.01
C TYR A 74 14.80 -6.81 15.79
N ASN A 75 14.16 -6.99 16.96
CA ASN A 75 13.51 -5.90 17.70
C ASN A 75 14.43 -4.72 18.06
N LYS A 76 15.73 -4.98 18.27
CA LYS A 76 16.73 -3.95 18.60
C LYS A 76 17.32 -3.23 17.39
N GLN A 77 17.05 -3.74 16.19
CA GLN A 77 17.72 -3.28 14.97
C GLN A 77 16.86 -2.26 14.22
N ILE A 78 17.52 -1.39 13.48
CA ILE A 78 16.89 -0.44 12.55
C ILE A 78 17.69 -0.44 11.25
N SER A 79 16.99 -0.37 10.11
CA SER A 79 17.65 -0.19 8.81
C SER A 79 18.25 1.20 8.70
N SER A 80 19.46 1.31 8.17
CA SER A 80 20.05 2.60 7.84
C SER A 80 19.40 3.19 6.57
N ASN A 81 19.14 4.50 6.59
CA ASN A 81 18.68 5.26 5.44
C ASN A 81 19.80 6.06 4.75
N SER A 82 21.07 5.66 4.96
CA SER A 82 22.22 6.27 4.30
C SER A 82 22.30 5.93 2.81
N ILE A 83 22.97 6.78 2.03
CA ILE A 83 23.25 6.52 0.60
C ILE A 83 24.10 5.25 0.42
N GLU A 84 25.02 4.98 1.37
CA GLU A 84 25.82 3.77 1.36
C GLU A 84 24.93 2.51 1.48
N GLN A 85 23.98 2.49 2.42
CA GLN A 85 23.06 1.38 2.57
C GLN A 85 22.17 1.20 1.34
N PHE A 86 21.76 2.28 0.71
CA PHE A 86 21.01 2.23 -0.55
C PHE A 86 21.81 1.50 -1.64
N ASN A 87 23.10 1.80 -1.79
CA ASN A 87 23.97 1.12 -2.76
C ASN A 87 24.17 -0.35 -2.42
N ILE A 88 24.37 -0.70 -1.15
CA ILE A 88 24.44 -2.09 -0.68
C ILE A 88 23.16 -2.85 -1.05
N ASN A 89 21.98 -2.28 -0.80
CA ASN A 89 20.69 -2.89 -1.13
C ASN A 89 20.54 -3.10 -2.65
N LYS A 90 21.01 -2.14 -3.45
CA LYS A 90 21.03 -2.26 -4.91
C LYS A 90 21.86 -3.44 -5.39
N ASP A 91 23.07 -3.60 -4.86
CA ASP A 91 23.96 -4.72 -5.22
C ASP A 91 23.39 -6.07 -4.78
N LYS A 92 22.73 -6.12 -3.59
CA LYS A 92 21.99 -7.30 -3.14
C LYS A 92 20.86 -7.66 -4.12
N SER A 93 20.01 -6.70 -4.50
CA SER A 93 18.90 -6.94 -5.44
C SER A 93 19.40 -7.41 -6.82
N LEU A 94 20.47 -6.83 -7.33
CA LEU A 94 21.11 -7.29 -8.59
C LEU A 94 21.63 -8.72 -8.49
N SER A 95 22.26 -9.07 -7.37
CA SER A 95 22.78 -10.43 -7.12
C SER A 95 21.64 -11.43 -7.00
N ALA A 96 20.58 -11.10 -6.26
CA ALA A 96 19.39 -11.92 -6.11
C ALA A 96 18.69 -12.18 -7.45
N LEU A 97 18.50 -11.14 -8.28
CA LEU A 97 17.93 -11.30 -9.62
C LEU A 97 18.78 -12.17 -10.52
N LYS A 98 20.11 -12.03 -10.47
CA LYS A 98 21.03 -12.90 -11.21
C LYS A 98 20.91 -14.35 -10.78
N LYS A 99 20.79 -14.62 -9.48
CA LYS A 99 20.59 -15.97 -8.94
C LYS A 99 19.23 -16.53 -9.34
N LEU A 100 18.15 -15.75 -9.24
CA LEU A 100 16.82 -16.14 -9.69
C LEU A 100 16.85 -16.59 -11.15
N LYS A 101 17.46 -15.80 -12.04
CA LYS A 101 17.58 -16.10 -13.48
C LYS A 101 18.45 -17.31 -13.81
N SER A 102 19.13 -17.89 -12.84
CA SER A 102 19.86 -19.15 -13.04
C SER A 102 18.98 -20.40 -12.94
N PHE A 103 17.74 -20.28 -12.48
CA PHE A 103 16.77 -21.37 -12.49
C PHE A 103 16.09 -21.46 -13.87
N ASP A 104 15.90 -22.68 -14.36
CA ASP A 104 15.13 -22.91 -15.59
C ASP A 104 13.63 -22.98 -15.25
N ILE A 105 12.89 -21.96 -15.66
CA ILE A 105 11.46 -21.87 -15.38
C ILE A 105 10.65 -23.04 -15.97
N ASN A 106 11.15 -23.69 -17.06
CA ASN A 106 10.45 -24.81 -17.69
C ASN A 106 10.51 -26.08 -16.82
N LEU A 107 11.48 -26.17 -15.90
CA LEU A 107 11.62 -27.26 -14.95
C LEU A 107 10.88 -27.00 -13.63
N LEU A 108 10.24 -25.85 -13.48
CA LEU A 108 9.42 -25.53 -12.31
C LEU A 108 7.98 -26.04 -12.49
N ASN A 109 7.34 -26.45 -11.39
CA ASN A 109 5.91 -26.74 -11.39
C ASN A 109 5.09 -25.44 -11.55
N GLU A 110 3.80 -25.54 -11.83
CA GLU A 110 2.95 -24.36 -12.13
C GLU A 110 2.90 -23.33 -10.97
N SER A 111 2.89 -23.79 -9.73
CA SER A 111 2.97 -22.90 -8.56
C SER A 111 4.30 -22.12 -8.55
N ASN A 112 5.40 -22.81 -8.77
CA ASN A 112 6.73 -22.22 -8.77
C ASN A 112 7.01 -21.37 -10.02
N LYS A 113 6.36 -21.63 -11.15
CA LYS A 113 6.39 -20.70 -12.30
C LYS A 113 5.75 -19.34 -11.94
N LEU A 114 4.62 -19.36 -11.23
CA LEU A 114 4.03 -18.11 -10.73
C LEU A 114 4.94 -17.42 -9.70
N ASN A 115 5.48 -18.17 -8.74
CA ASN A 115 6.42 -17.66 -7.74
C ASN A 115 7.65 -17.03 -8.39
N PHE A 116 8.21 -17.66 -9.43
CA PHE A 116 9.35 -17.15 -10.20
C PHE A 116 9.01 -15.79 -10.85
N ARG A 117 7.90 -15.72 -11.57
CA ARG A 117 7.47 -14.47 -12.26
C ARG A 117 7.23 -13.32 -11.28
N LEU A 118 6.62 -13.62 -10.13
CA LEU A 118 6.36 -12.61 -9.10
C LEU A 118 7.65 -12.15 -8.41
N ALA A 119 8.56 -13.08 -8.10
CA ALA A 119 9.87 -12.75 -7.53
C ALA A 119 10.72 -11.94 -8.54
N GLU A 120 10.74 -12.34 -9.81
CA GLU A 120 11.45 -11.61 -10.87
C GLU A 120 10.93 -10.17 -11.00
N LEU A 121 9.59 -10.01 -11.06
CA LEU A 121 8.99 -8.69 -11.15
C LEU A 121 9.27 -7.84 -9.91
N GLY A 122 9.19 -8.41 -8.71
CA GLY A 122 9.51 -7.71 -7.46
C GLY A 122 10.95 -7.19 -7.48
N MET A 123 11.93 -8.06 -7.73
CA MET A 123 13.35 -7.69 -7.80
C MET A 123 13.64 -6.67 -8.93
N GLN A 124 12.98 -6.83 -10.09
CA GLN A 124 13.13 -5.88 -11.19
C GLN A 124 12.54 -4.50 -10.86
N ASN A 125 11.40 -4.47 -10.17
CA ASN A 125 10.79 -3.23 -9.70
C ASN A 125 11.69 -2.52 -8.69
N ASP A 126 12.29 -3.24 -7.75
CA ASP A 126 13.24 -2.66 -6.79
C ASP A 126 14.44 -2.06 -7.51
N ILE A 127 15.05 -2.79 -8.45
CA ILE A 127 16.18 -2.30 -9.25
C ILE A 127 15.77 -1.07 -10.08
N ASN A 128 14.58 -1.07 -10.69
CA ASN A 128 14.09 0.06 -11.48
C ASN A 128 13.87 1.31 -10.60
N ARG A 129 13.30 1.15 -9.39
CA ARG A 129 13.16 2.26 -8.43
C ARG A 129 14.52 2.80 -7.97
N MET A 130 15.53 1.95 -7.89
CA MET A 130 16.89 2.33 -7.54
C MET A 130 17.68 3.05 -8.66
N LYS A 131 17.07 3.26 -9.85
CA LYS A 131 17.62 4.20 -10.85
C LYS A 131 17.52 5.64 -10.36
N TYR A 132 16.54 5.94 -9.54
CA TYR A 132 16.20 7.28 -9.08
C TYR A 132 16.70 7.49 -7.66
N PRO A 133 17.26 8.67 -7.35
CA PRO A 133 17.84 8.96 -6.04
C PRO A 133 16.73 9.32 -5.01
N THR A 134 15.82 8.37 -4.74
CA THR A 134 14.69 8.54 -3.82
C THR A 134 15.14 8.99 -2.43
N TYR A 135 16.35 8.63 -2.01
CA TYR A 135 16.95 9.02 -0.73
C TYR A 135 17.20 10.52 -0.58
N PHE A 136 17.17 11.30 -1.66
CA PHE A 136 17.27 12.76 -1.60
C PHE A 136 15.95 13.46 -1.25
N MET A 137 14.81 12.78 -1.40
CA MET A 137 13.48 13.37 -1.24
C MET A 137 12.54 12.50 -0.36
N GLN A 138 13.08 11.81 0.64
CA GLN A 138 12.30 10.90 1.50
C GLN A 138 11.36 11.62 2.48
N LEU A 139 11.61 12.89 2.79
CA LEU A 139 10.82 13.64 3.76
C LEU A 139 9.56 14.21 3.10
N ASN A 140 8.41 13.79 3.57
CA ASN A 140 7.12 14.38 3.23
C ASN A 140 6.15 14.23 4.41
N GLN A 141 5.02 14.95 4.37
CA GLN A 141 4.05 14.96 5.48
C GLN A 141 3.34 13.61 5.72
N ARG A 142 3.48 12.64 4.82
CA ARG A 142 2.89 11.30 4.94
C ARG A 142 3.88 10.26 5.46
N GLY A 143 5.15 10.60 5.53
CA GLY A 143 6.19 9.71 6.01
C GLY A 143 7.57 10.34 5.98
N GLY A 144 8.45 9.75 6.74
CA GLY A 144 9.83 10.21 6.89
C GLY A 144 10.30 10.00 8.32
N VAL A 145 11.49 10.52 8.62
CA VAL A 145 12.04 10.35 9.98
C VAL A 145 11.15 10.99 11.05
N GLN A 146 10.39 12.04 10.74
CA GLN A 146 9.56 12.74 11.72
C GLN A 146 8.34 11.95 12.20
N SER A 147 7.94 10.88 11.52
CA SER A 147 6.80 10.04 11.92
C SER A 147 7.20 8.69 12.54
N TYR A 148 8.47 8.50 12.85
CA TYR A 148 8.95 7.19 13.31
C TYR A 148 8.37 6.75 14.66
N TYR A 149 7.93 7.68 15.51
CA TYR A 149 7.25 7.36 16.79
C TYR A 149 6.01 6.48 16.58
N GLU A 150 5.30 6.62 15.45
CA GLU A 150 4.14 5.80 15.10
C GLU A 150 4.50 4.31 14.92
N THR A 151 5.77 4.01 14.64
CA THR A 151 6.26 2.64 14.56
C THR A 151 6.06 1.91 15.88
N GLY A 152 6.28 2.60 17.01
CA GLY A 152 6.07 2.05 18.34
C GLY A 152 4.65 1.51 18.55
N ASP A 153 3.63 2.21 18.07
CA ASP A 153 2.22 1.81 18.20
C ASP A 153 1.88 0.53 17.39
N ARG A 154 2.66 0.24 16.36
CA ARG A 154 2.46 -0.92 15.48
C ARG A 154 3.15 -2.19 15.97
N LEU A 155 4.11 -2.06 16.90
CA LEU A 155 4.86 -3.19 17.43
C LEU A 155 4.03 -4.01 18.43
N ILE A 156 4.51 -5.22 18.72
CA ILE A 156 3.86 -6.16 19.63
C ILE A 156 4.65 -6.22 20.92
N TYR A 157 4.05 -5.73 22.02
CA TYR A 157 4.64 -5.75 23.36
C TYR A 157 3.99 -6.86 24.19
N THR A 158 4.74 -7.92 24.53
CA THR A 158 4.28 -9.07 25.30
C THR A 158 5.16 -9.34 26.53
N SER A 159 6.17 -8.50 26.76
CA SER A 159 7.12 -8.62 27.88
C SER A 159 7.86 -7.31 28.12
N LYS A 160 8.47 -7.15 29.29
CA LYS A 160 9.41 -6.03 29.59
C LYS A 160 10.49 -5.89 28.51
N GLN A 161 11.00 -7.01 28.00
CA GLN A 161 12.07 -7.02 27.00
C GLN A 161 11.66 -6.29 25.71
N ASP A 162 10.39 -6.32 25.31
CA ASP A 162 9.94 -5.66 24.09
C ASP A 162 10.04 -4.13 24.22
N TYR A 163 9.82 -3.56 25.41
CA TYR A 163 10.02 -2.13 25.70
C TYR A 163 11.51 -1.74 25.76
N GLU A 164 12.34 -2.62 26.35
CA GLU A 164 13.78 -2.44 26.35
C GLU A 164 14.35 -2.48 24.91
N ASP A 165 13.86 -3.39 24.08
CA ASP A 165 14.27 -3.51 22.69
C ASP A 165 13.88 -2.25 21.89
N TRP A 166 12.68 -1.70 22.16
CA TRP A 166 12.23 -0.44 21.55
C TRP A 166 13.11 0.73 21.98
N LEU A 167 13.49 0.81 23.25
CA LEU A 167 14.39 1.84 23.75
C LEU A 167 15.76 1.81 23.04
N ILE A 168 16.36 0.62 22.91
CA ILE A 168 17.63 0.42 22.19
C ILE A 168 17.49 0.83 20.72
N ARG A 169 16.36 0.52 20.09
CA ARG A 169 16.08 0.93 18.71
C ARG A 169 16.01 2.45 18.56
N LEU A 170 15.39 3.15 19.52
CA LEU A 170 15.35 4.61 19.56
C LEU A 170 16.73 5.25 19.77
N GLU A 171 17.59 4.67 20.60
CA GLU A 171 18.98 5.14 20.76
C GLU A 171 19.71 5.18 19.40
N SER A 172 19.49 4.16 18.57
CA SER A 172 20.10 4.07 17.24
C SER A 172 19.43 5.00 16.20
N TYR A 173 18.22 5.47 16.47
CA TYR A 173 17.41 6.19 15.49
C TYR A 173 17.92 7.60 15.16
N ALA A 174 18.59 8.27 16.10
CA ALA A 174 19.16 9.59 15.89
C ALA A 174 20.12 9.64 14.67
N VAL A 175 20.78 8.52 14.36
CA VAL A 175 21.63 8.38 13.16
C VAL A 175 20.81 8.51 11.88
N ASN A 176 19.60 7.93 11.82
CA ASN A 176 18.74 8.05 10.65
C ASN A 176 18.22 9.48 10.43
N ILE A 177 17.96 10.23 11.50
CA ILE A 177 17.62 11.66 11.40
C ILE A 177 18.81 12.45 10.79
N ALA A 178 20.03 12.18 11.25
CA ALA A 178 21.23 12.81 10.72
C ALA A 178 21.52 12.41 9.26
N ASN A 179 21.31 11.14 8.90
CA ASN A 179 21.40 10.68 7.51
C ASN A 179 20.39 11.40 6.61
N SER A 180 19.13 11.56 7.06
CA SER A 180 18.11 12.30 6.31
C SER A 180 18.52 13.76 6.07
N LEU A 181 19.09 14.43 7.07
CA LEU A 181 19.65 15.77 6.88
C LEU A 181 20.73 15.78 5.79
N ASN A 182 21.69 14.86 5.86
CA ASN A 182 22.80 14.79 4.91
C ASN A 182 22.30 14.46 3.49
N ASN A 183 21.38 13.52 3.35
CA ASN A 183 20.78 13.13 2.07
C ASN A 183 20.05 14.31 1.42
N ASN A 184 19.21 15.02 2.19
CA ASN A 184 18.50 16.19 1.68
C ASN A 184 19.45 17.35 1.34
N LYS A 185 20.54 17.52 2.10
CA LYS A 185 21.57 18.52 1.81
C LYS A 185 22.31 18.24 0.50
N GLU A 186 22.60 16.98 0.24
CA GLU A 186 23.21 16.57 -1.03
C GLU A 186 22.21 16.66 -2.19
N GLY A 187 20.97 16.21 -1.99
CA GLY A 187 19.91 16.34 -2.98
C GLY A 187 19.68 17.77 -3.42
N LEU A 188 19.64 18.71 -2.46
CA LEU A 188 19.46 20.14 -2.76
C LEU A 188 20.57 20.70 -3.67
N LYS A 189 21.83 20.26 -3.50
CA LYS A 189 22.94 20.66 -4.37
C LYS A 189 22.80 20.12 -5.80
N LEU A 190 22.18 18.96 -5.94
CA LEU A 190 22.00 18.26 -7.20
C LEU A 190 20.66 18.59 -7.91
N GLY A 191 19.85 19.50 -7.34
CA GLY A 191 18.57 19.92 -7.90
C GLY A 191 17.39 19.03 -7.50
N TYR A 192 17.57 18.10 -6.56
CA TYR A 192 16.49 17.30 -6.00
C TYR A 192 15.97 17.96 -4.72
N SER A 193 14.79 18.54 -4.81
CA SER A 193 14.12 19.11 -3.63
C SER A 193 12.63 18.80 -3.65
N GLN A 194 12.05 18.65 -2.47
CA GLN A 194 10.60 18.63 -2.30
C GLN A 194 9.99 20.00 -2.65
N PRO A 195 8.72 20.07 -3.06
CA PRO A 195 7.99 21.33 -3.17
C PRO A 195 7.94 22.07 -1.83
N LYS A 196 7.84 23.39 -1.88
CA LYS A 196 7.70 24.20 -0.65
C LYS A 196 6.53 23.78 0.23
N ILE A 197 5.39 23.44 -0.36
CA ILE A 197 4.21 22.99 0.40
C ILE A 197 4.49 21.72 1.22
N VAL A 198 5.17 20.74 0.61
CA VAL A 198 5.57 19.49 1.27
C VAL A 198 6.61 19.76 2.36
N THR A 199 7.62 20.57 2.05
CA THR A 199 8.68 20.94 3.01
C THR A 199 8.11 21.66 4.23
N SER A 200 7.17 22.59 4.02
CA SER A 200 6.51 23.33 5.10
C SER A 200 5.72 22.41 6.03
N GLY A 201 5.05 21.38 5.47
CA GLY A 201 4.34 20.37 6.26
C GLY A 201 5.28 19.57 7.15
N VAL A 202 6.43 19.13 6.63
CA VAL A 202 7.46 18.41 7.41
C VAL A 202 8.05 19.29 8.52
N ILE A 203 8.34 20.55 8.22
CA ILE A 203 8.85 21.52 9.23
C ILE A 203 7.83 21.69 10.37
N ALA A 204 6.54 21.80 10.05
CA ALA A 204 5.50 21.92 11.05
C ALA A 204 5.39 20.68 11.95
N GLN A 205 5.50 19.46 11.37
CA GLN A 205 5.51 18.20 12.12
C GLN A 205 6.72 18.10 13.06
N ILE A 206 7.93 18.42 12.57
CA ILE A 206 9.15 18.41 13.41
C ILE A 206 9.04 19.45 14.53
N LYS A 207 8.52 20.64 14.20
CA LYS A 207 8.31 21.69 15.20
C LYS A 207 7.35 21.25 16.31
N ALA A 208 6.25 20.57 15.97
CA ALA A 208 5.32 20.04 16.96
C ALA A 208 5.97 19.04 17.92
N ILE A 209 6.90 18.19 17.43
CA ILE A 209 7.70 17.28 18.27
C ILE A 209 8.62 18.06 19.20
N LEU A 210 9.31 19.10 18.69
CA LEU A 210 10.25 19.90 19.44
C LEU A 210 9.58 20.79 20.50
N ASP A 211 8.40 21.31 20.21
CA ASP A 211 7.65 22.22 21.11
C ASP A 211 6.87 21.44 22.21
N SER A 212 6.72 20.12 22.08
CA SER A 212 6.00 19.33 23.07
C SER A 212 6.80 19.14 24.36
N ASP A 213 6.13 19.24 25.50
CA ASP A 213 6.73 18.86 26.78
C ASP A 213 7.13 17.38 26.76
N ILE A 214 8.24 17.04 27.42
CA ILE A 214 8.74 15.65 27.42
C ILE A 214 7.68 14.66 27.92
N SER A 215 6.85 15.04 28.87
CA SER A 215 5.77 14.22 29.39
C SER A 215 4.67 13.90 28.38
N SER A 216 4.46 14.76 27.40
CA SER A 216 3.46 14.61 26.31
C SER A 216 4.11 14.27 24.96
N ASN A 217 5.44 14.25 24.88
CA ASN A 217 6.14 13.99 23.63
C ASN A 217 5.73 12.63 23.02
N PRO A 218 5.47 12.55 21.70
CA PRO A 218 5.00 11.32 21.05
C PRO A 218 6.00 10.15 21.20
N TYR A 219 7.29 10.39 21.26
CA TYR A 219 8.30 9.35 21.52
C TYR A 219 8.22 8.74 22.92
N MET A 220 7.61 9.42 23.88
CA MET A 220 7.42 8.92 25.24
C MET A 220 6.16 8.08 25.43
N LYS A 221 5.21 8.09 24.46
CA LYS A 221 3.90 7.44 24.55
C LYS A 221 4.01 5.96 24.96
N ILE A 222 4.80 5.18 24.25
CA ILE A 222 4.96 3.73 24.49
C ILE A 222 5.43 3.44 25.93
N PHE A 223 6.29 4.28 26.48
CA PHE A 223 6.84 4.12 27.82
C PHE A 223 5.85 4.58 28.90
N ARG A 224 5.10 5.66 28.65
CA ARG A 224 4.01 6.09 29.56
C ARG A 224 2.92 5.07 29.65
N ASP A 225 2.53 4.51 28.51
CA ASP A 225 1.43 3.56 28.35
C ASP A 225 1.89 2.11 28.54
N ALA A 226 3.13 1.92 29.07
CA ALA A 226 3.66 0.58 29.31
C ALA A 226 2.73 -0.23 30.24
N ASN A 227 2.47 -1.49 29.81
CA ASN A 227 1.50 -2.36 30.48
C ASN A 227 1.93 -2.64 31.92
N GLU A 228 1.08 -2.32 32.88
CA GLU A 228 1.29 -2.49 34.33
C GLU A 228 1.39 -3.96 34.74
N GLU A 229 0.94 -4.89 33.92
CA GLU A 229 1.17 -6.32 34.13
C GLU A 229 2.66 -6.70 34.04
N PHE A 230 3.45 -5.92 33.27
CA PHE A 230 4.87 -6.19 33.07
C PHE A 230 5.77 -5.40 34.02
N PHE A 231 5.34 -4.26 34.55
CA PHE A 231 6.17 -3.34 35.32
C PHE A 231 5.51 -3.00 36.66
N ASN A 232 6.29 -3.01 37.73
CA ASN A 232 5.93 -2.30 38.94
C ASN A 232 6.25 -0.81 38.80
N ASP A 233 5.77 0.03 39.74
CA ASP A 233 5.93 1.50 39.69
C ASP A 233 7.40 1.96 39.58
N GLU A 234 8.32 1.31 40.30
CA GLU A 234 9.75 1.64 40.30
C GLU A 234 10.39 1.29 38.95
N GLU A 235 10.10 0.11 38.42
CA GLU A 235 10.58 -0.35 37.12
C GLU A 235 10.06 0.53 35.97
N LYS A 236 8.76 0.90 36.04
CA LYS A 236 8.13 1.79 35.04
C LYS A 236 8.75 3.19 35.11
N ALA A 237 8.96 3.72 36.31
CA ALA A 237 9.61 5.01 36.50
C ALA A 237 11.06 5.00 35.98
N ASP A 238 11.83 3.91 36.19
CA ASP A 238 13.19 3.77 35.63
C ASP A 238 13.17 3.70 34.10
N LEU A 239 12.26 2.93 33.51
CA LEU A 239 12.09 2.85 32.05
C LEU A 239 11.79 4.23 31.45
N ILE A 240 10.83 4.98 32.03
CA ILE A 240 10.50 6.35 31.60
C ILE A 240 11.69 7.26 31.73
N ARG A 241 12.43 7.21 32.84
CA ARG A 241 13.63 8.02 33.05
C ARG A 241 14.68 7.76 31.98
N ARG A 242 14.97 6.50 31.66
CA ARG A 242 15.93 6.13 30.61
C ARG A 242 15.45 6.56 29.21
N ALA A 243 14.17 6.38 28.92
CA ALA A 243 13.58 6.86 27.67
C ALA A 243 13.69 8.38 27.54
N THR A 244 13.43 9.13 28.63
CA THR A 244 13.63 10.58 28.67
C THR A 244 15.07 10.97 28.31
N LEU A 245 16.05 10.28 28.87
CA LEU A 245 17.48 10.57 28.58
C LEU A 245 17.81 10.34 27.08
N VAL A 246 17.23 9.31 26.46
CA VAL A 246 17.42 9.03 25.02
C VAL A 246 16.73 10.11 24.17
N VAL A 247 15.49 10.45 24.50
CA VAL A 247 14.72 11.42 23.72
C VAL A 247 15.35 12.82 23.82
N GLU A 248 15.63 13.31 25.03
CA GLU A 248 16.25 14.64 25.24
C GLU A 248 17.72 14.70 24.81
N GLY A 249 18.48 13.61 25.03
CA GLY A 249 19.91 13.58 24.75
C GLY A 249 20.29 13.29 23.29
N SER A 250 19.40 12.65 22.51
CA SER A 250 19.74 12.20 21.15
C SER A 250 18.68 12.56 20.11
N ILE A 251 17.42 12.26 20.38
CA ILE A 251 16.34 12.42 19.38
C ILE A 251 16.03 13.90 19.15
N LEU A 252 15.71 14.66 20.21
CA LEU A 252 15.36 16.08 20.08
C LEU A 252 16.51 16.93 19.53
N PRO A 253 17.79 16.76 19.95
CA PRO A 253 18.90 17.48 19.33
C PRO A 253 19.07 17.17 17.84
N SER A 254 18.85 15.91 17.42
CA SER A 254 18.91 15.53 16.00
C SER A 254 17.79 16.18 15.20
N TYR A 255 16.57 16.23 15.74
CA TYR A 255 15.47 16.97 15.12
C TYR A 255 15.71 18.47 15.09
N GLN A 256 16.29 19.06 16.13
CA GLN A 256 16.63 20.49 16.12
C GLN A 256 17.60 20.83 14.97
N ASN A 257 18.60 19.98 14.74
CA ASN A 257 19.53 20.16 13.62
C ASN A 257 18.82 20.03 12.26
N LEU A 258 17.94 19.01 12.11
CA LEU A 258 17.15 18.81 10.91
C LEU A 258 16.18 19.99 10.68
N TYR A 259 15.49 20.45 11.72
CA TYR A 259 14.60 21.60 11.68
C TYR A 259 15.32 22.87 11.18
N ASN A 260 16.45 23.20 11.80
CA ASN A 260 17.24 24.38 11.43
C ASN A 260 17.66 24.30 9.95
N PHE A 261 18.17 23.15 9.51
CA PHE A 261 18.52 22.96 8.09
C PHE A 261 17.31 23.11 7.15
N LEU A 262 16.20 22.47 7.48
CA LEU A 262 14.99 22.51 6.63
C LEU A 262 14.42 23.93 6.58
N ASN A 263 14.36 24.64 7.70
CA ASN A 263 13.79 25.99 7.78
C ASN A 263 14.69 27.05 7.15
N ASP A 264 15.99 27.02 7.46
CA ASP A 264 16.90 28.12 7.15
C ASP A 264 17.60 27.95 5.79
N GLU A 265 17.80 26.72 5.33
CA GLU A 265 18.54 26.45 4.11
C GLU A 265 17.70 25.78 3.01
N TYR A 266 16.91 24.73 3.37
CA TYR A 266 16.21 23.90 2.39
C TYR A 266 14.94 24.55 1.89
N LEU A 267 14.04 25.02 2.76
CA LEU A 267 12.78 25.66 2.39
C LEU A 267 12.97 26.89 1.47
N PRO A 268 13.91 27.82 1.74
CA PRO A 268 14.14 28.94 0.84
C PRO A 268 14.55 28.52 -0.58
N LYS A 269 15.22 27.38 -0.72
CA LYS A 269 15.72 26.81 -1.98
C LYS A 269 14.83 25.72 -2.55
N SER A 270 13.78 25.29 -1.83
CA SER A 270 12.80 24.33 -2.32
C SER A 270 12.09 24.86 -3.54
N ARG A 271 11.74 23.97 -4.47
CA ARG A 271 11.02 24.32 -5.69
C ARG A 271 9.61 24.84 -5.38
N ASN A 272 9.16 25.82 -6.18
CA ASN A 272 7.80 26.34 -6.11
C ASN A 272 6.82 25.45 -6.89
N THR A 273 7.33 24.73 -7.88
CA THR A 273 6.57 23.78 -8.69
C THR A 273 6.26 22.51 -7.91
N ILE A 274 5.19 21.82 -8.25
CA ILE A 274 4.69 20.66 -7.49
C ILE A 274 4.94 19.33 -8.19
N GLY A 275 5.10 19.32 -9.53
CA GLY A 275 5.30 18.12 -10.32
C GLY A 275 6.65 17.45 -10.05
N ILE A 276 6.72 16.13 -10.00
CA ILE A 276 8.00 15.42 -9.96
C ILE A 276 8.77 15.60 -11.27
N SER A 277 8.07 15.90 -12.37
CA SER A 277 8.67 16.26 -13.66
C SER A 277 9.74 17.35 -13.58
N ASP A 278 9.68 18.21 -12.56
CA ASP A 278 10.58 19.35 -12.41
C ASP A 278 11.93 19.02 -11.73
N VAL A 279 12.12 17.78 -11.29
CA VAL A 279 13.43 17.33 -10.81
C VAL A 279 14.24 16.70 -11.97
N PRO A 280 15.56 16.61 -11.89
CA PRO A 280 16.36 15.97 -12.92
C PRO A 280 15.89 14.54 -13.23
N GLY A 281 15.52 14.28 -14.51
CA GLY A 281 14.96 12.99 -14.95
C GLY A 281 13.54 12.71 -14.46
N GLY A 282 12.83 13.71 -13.96
CA GLY A 282 11.53 13.57 -13.30
C GLY A 282 10.40 13.08 -14.19
N MET A 283 10.40 13.43 -15.49
CA MET A 283 9.40 12.92 -16.44
C MET A 283 9.49 11.40 -16.59
N GLU A 284 10.68 10.86 -16.86
CA GLU A 284 10.89 9.41 -16.94
C GLU A 284 10.59 8.72 -15.59
N TRP A 285 10.96 9.39 -14.50
CA TRP A 285 10.65 8.90 -13.17
C TRP A 285 9.15 8.76 -12.94
N TYR A 286 8.35 9.77 -13.33
CA TYR A 286 6.91 9.70 -13.21
C TYR A 286 6.28 8.59 -14.09
N GLU A 287 6.75 8.44 -15.33
CA GLU A 287 6.30 7.34 -16.20
C GLU A 287 6.58 5.95 -15.58
N ASP A 288 7.76 5.77 -14.98
CA ASP A 288 8.11 4.53 -14.29
C ASP A 288 7.27 4.32 -13.01
N LEU A 289 6.95 5.40 -12.27
CA LEU A 289 6.04 5.33 -11.11
C LEU A 289 4.61 4.97 -11.53
N ALA A 290 4.10 5.54 -12.61
CA ALA A 290 2.78 5.20 -13.14
C ALA A 290 2.69 3.71 -13.50
N LYS A 291 3.69 3.17 -14.20
CA LYS A 291 3.78 1.72 -14.51
C LYS A 291 3.88 0.87 -13.26
N TYR A 292 4.71 1.28 -12.30
CA TYR A 292 4.90 0.56 -11.04
C TYR A 292 3.60 0.44 -10.25
N HIS A 293 2.91 1.57 -10.04
CA HIS A 293 1.71 1.60 -9.22
C HIS A 293 0.50 0.97 -9.90
N THR A 294 0.36 1.11 -11.22
CA THR A 294 -0.76 0.55 -11.98
C THR A 294 -0.52 -0.89 -12.45
N THR A 295 0.72 -1.36 -12.46
CA THR A 295 1.12 -2.65 -13.07
C THR A 295 0.68 -2.81 -14.53
N THR A 296 0.54 -1.70 -15.26
CA THR A 296 0.14 -1.65 -16.67
C THR A 296 1.19 -0.94 -17.52
N SER A 297 1.05 -1.04 -18.85
CA SER A 297 1.86 -0.29 -19.80
C SER A 297 1.21 1.04 -20.24
N LEU A 298 0.15 1.48 -19.58
CA LEU A 298 -0.54 2.73 -19.89
C LEU A 298 0.40 3.92 -19.69
N THR A 299 0.38 4.85 -20.64
CA THR A 299 1.10 6.11 -20.51
C THR A 299 0.33 7.09 -19.60
N PRO A 300 0.99 8.08 -18.99
CA PRO A 300 0.31 9.13 -18.22
C PRO A 300 -0.81 9.82 -19.01
N ASP A 301 -0.64 10.06 -20.31
CA ASP A 301 -1.67 10.63 -21.18
C ASP A 301 -2.90 9.72 -21.31
N GLN A 302 -2.69 8.42 -21.49
CA GLN A 302 -3.79 7.46 -21.56
C GLN A 302 -4.56 7.39 -20.22
N ILE A 303 -3.83 7.37 -19.10
CA ILE A 303 -4.42 7.37 -17.76
C ILE A 303 -5.23 8.65 -17.52
N HIS A 304 -4.69 9.80 -17.88
CA HIS A 304 -5.40 11.09 -17.79
C HIS A 304 -6.73 11.07 -18.56
N ASN A 305 -6.71 10.60 -19.80
CA ASN A 305 -7.90 10.53 -20.65
C ASN A 305 -8.94 9.52 -20.12
N ILE A 306 -8.49 8.39 -19.57
CA ILE A 306 -9.36 7.45 -18.85
C ILE A 306 -10.04 8.17 -17.68
N GLY A 307 -9.26 8.92 -16.88
CA GLY A 307 -9.78 9.71 -15.78
C GLY A 307 -10.86 10.71 -16.19
N LEU A 308 -10.61 11.49 -17.25
CA LEU A 308 -11.61 12.43 -17.79
C LEU A 308 -12.89 11.74 -18.25
N SER A 309 -12.77 10.57 -18.88
CA SER A 309 -13.93 9.79 -19.33
C SER A 309 -14.75 9.27 -18.16
N GLU A 310 -14.10 8.78 -17.11
CA GLU A 310 -14.74 8.29 -15.90
C GLU A 310 -15.41 9.43 -15.11
N VAL A 311 -14.74 10.57 -14.95
CA VAL A 311 -15.36 11.77 -14.33
C VAL A 311 -16.65 12.15 -15.04
N LYS A 312 -16.64 12.13 -16.37
CA LYS A 312 -17.86 12.43 -17.15
C LYS A 312 -18.95 11.37 -16.96
N ARG A 313 -18.59 10.08 -16.98
CA ARG A 313 -19.54 8.98 -16.78
C ARG A 313 -20.22 9.08 -15.40
N ILE A 314 -19.42 9.17 -14.35
CA ILE A 314 -19.90 9.20 -12.97
C ILE A 314 -20.74 10.47 -12.72
N ARG A 315 -20.35 11.60 -13.30
CA ARG A 315 -21.11 12.84 -13.21
C ARG A 315 -22.53 12.67 -13.75
N LEU A 316 -22.69 12.00 -14.89
CA LEU A 316 -24.01 11.72 -15.47
C LEU A 316 -24.86 10.83 -14.54
N GLU A 317 -24.27 9.83 -13.91
CA GLU A 317 -24.98 8.97 -12.95
C GLU A 317 -25.40 9.75 -11.68
N MET A 318 -24.53 10.62 -11.16
CA MET A 318 -24.85 11.51 -10.04
C MET A 318 -26.00 12.46 -10.40
N GLU A 319 -26.02 13.03 -11.60
CA GLU A 319 -27.09 13.90 -12.10
C GLU A 319 -28.43 13.15 -12.21
N GLN A 320 -28.43 11.88 -12.63
CA GLN A 320 -29.63 11.03 -12.65
C GLN A 320 -30.20 10.80 -11.24
N ILE A 321 -29.36 10.62 -10.23
CA ILE A 321 -29.81 10.52 -8.83
C ILE A 321 -30.46 11.83 -8.37
N ILE A 322 -29.83 12.97 -8.66
CA ILE A 322 -30.36 14.30 -8.32
C ILE A 322 -31.76 14.51 -8.96
N GLU A 323 -31.91 14.12 -10.22
CA GLU A 323 -33.19 14.16 -10.93
C GLU A 323 -34.25 13.26 -10.25
N SER A 324 -33.85 12.03 -9.87
CA SER A 324 -34.75 11.08 -9.18
C SER A 324 -35.26 11.58 -7.83
N LEU A 325 -34.46 12.41 -7.15
CA LEU A 325 -34.81 13.07 -5.89
C LEU A 325 -35.71 14.29 -6.07
N ASN A 326 -36.03 14.68 -7.32
CA ASN A 326 -36.78 15.89 -7.66
C ASN A 326 -36.17 17.16 -7.02
N TRP A 327 -34.83 17.25 -7.04
CA TRP A 327 -34.10 18.40 -6.48
C TRP A 327 -34.39 19.68 -7.30
N ASP A 328 -34.83 20.75 -6.61
CA ASP A 328 -35.10 22.06 -7.25
C ASP A 328 -33.81 22.90 -7.20
N GLY A 329 -32.87 22.62 -8.10
CA GLY A 329 -31.59 23.29 -8.20
C GLY A 329 -30.61 22.60 -9.13
N ASP A 330 -29.45 23.21 -9.29
CA ASP A 330 -28.36 22.63 -10.07
C ASP A 330 -27.50 21.65 -9.23
N PHE A 331 -26.56 21.00 -9.90
CA PHE A 331 -25.62 20.08 -9.28
C PHE A 331 -24.82 20.71 -8.12
N ASN A 332 -24.34 21.94 -8.29
CA ASN A 332 -23.55 22.62 -7.26
C ASN A 332 -24.39 22.94 -6.01
N SER A 333 -25.65 23.31 -6.19
CA SER A 333 -26.59 23.55 -5.08
C SER A 333 -26.87 22.24 -4.32
N PHE A 334 -26.94 21.10 -5.01
CA PHE A 334 -27.08 19.79 -4.39
C PHE A 334 -25.83 19.39 -3.60
N LEU A 335 -24.63 19.56 -4.17
CA LEU A 335 -23.38 19.33 -3.44
C LEU A 335 -23.30 20.21 -2.17
N ASN A 336 -23.71 21.48 -2.28
CA ASN A 336 -23.74 22.36 -1.12
C ASN A 336 -24.74 21.90 -0.06
N TYR A 337 -25.92 21.43 -0.46
CA TYR A 337 -26.90 20.82 0.44
C TYR A 337 -26.32 19.62 1.17
N LEU A 338 -25.63 18.72 0.48
CA LEU A 338 -24.97 17.57 1.09
C LEU A 338 -23.89 17.99 2.11
N ARG A 339 -23.12 19.03 1.81
CA ARG A 339 -22.06 19.54 2.70
C ARG A 339 -22.57 20.22 3.95
N THR A 340 -23.75 20.84 3.89
CA THR A 340 -24.18 21.80 4.93
C THR A 340 -25.40 21.36 5.73
N SER A 341 -26.18 20.39 5.22
CA SER A 341 -27.38 19.94 5.91
C SER A 341 -27.05 19.04 7.11
N PRO A 342 -27.48 19.41 8.34
CA PRO A 342 -27.24 18.61 9.55
C PRO A 342 -27.83 17.19 9.47
N ARG A 343 -28.81 16.97 8.60
CA ARG A 343 -29.43 15.65 8.36
C ARG A 343 -28.38 14.57 8.11
N PHE A 344 -27.30 14.90 7.42
CA PHE A 344 -26.29 13.94 6.94
C PHE A 344 -25.14 13.69 7.91
N TYR A 345 -25.16 14.31 9.08
CA TYR A 345 -24.05 14.23 10.02
C TYR A 345 -24.52 13.74 11.38
N TYR A 346 -23.58 13.22 12.15
CA TYR A 346 -23.78 12.93 13.58
C TYR A 346 -23.27 14.11 14.41
N ASP A 347 -23.92 14.32 15.57
CA ASP A 347 -23.54 15.39 16.49
C ASP A 347 -22.40 14.99 17.43
N ASN A 348 -22.14 13.70 17.56
CA ASN A 348 -21.11 13.17 18.45
C ASN A 348 -20.34 11.98 17.80
N PRO A 349 -19.09 11.73 18.22
CA PRO A 349 -18.26 10.66 17.67
C PRO A 349 -18.75 9.26 18.02
N GLU A 350 -19.46 9.06 19.13
CA GLU A 350 -19.97 7.77 19.57
C GLU A 350 -21.03 7.24 18.60
N ASP A 351 -22.01 8.07 18.21
CA ASP A 351 -23.04 7.70 17.24
C ASP A 351 -22.43 7.38 15.86
N LEU A 352 -21.40 8.13 15.44
CA LEU A 352 -20.67 7.85 14.21
C LEU A 352 -19.95 6.49 14.30
N PHE A 353 -19.32 6.19 15.43
CA PHE A 353 -18.65 4.91 15.66
C PHE A 353 -19.61 3.74 15.65
N ASP A 354 -20.74 3.87 16.34
CA ASP A 354 -21.80 2.85 16.38
C ASP A 354 -22.35 2.59 14.97
N ALA A 355 -22.49 3.62 14.14
CA ALA A 355 -22.94 3.44 12.76
C ALA A 355 -21.96 2.59 11.92
N TYR A 356 -20.64 2.76 12.09
CA TYR A 356 -19.64 1.88 11.45
C TYR A 356 -19.71 0.45 11.97
N LEU A 357 -19.90 0.24 13.28
CA LEU A 357 -20.06 -1.09 13.86
C LEU A 357 -21.33 -1.78 13.33
N ILE A 358 -22.47 -1.07 13.31
CA ILE A 358 -23.74 -1.57 12.78
C ILE A 358 -23.59 -1.94 11.31
N MET A 359 -23.01 -1.05 10.49
CA MET A 359 -22.83 -1.29 9.06
C MET A 359 -21.95 -2.52 8.83
N SER A 360 -20.84 -2.67 9.56
CA SER A 360 -19.98 -3.86 9.47
C SER A 360 -20.75 -5.15 9.72
N LYS A 361 -21.63 -5.17 10.73
CA LYS A 361 -22.47 -6.34 11.06
C LYS A 361 -23.67 -6.53 10.12
N THR A 362 -24.11 -5.49 9.46
CA THR A 362 -25.14 -5.57 8.41
C THR A 362 -24.60 -6.26 7.16
N ILE A 363 -23.33 -6.01 6.80
CA ILE A 363 -22.70 -6.57 5.61
C ILE A 363 -22.37 -8.06 5.79
N ASP A 364 -21.86 -8.48 6.97
CA ASP A 364 -21.36 -9.84 7.21
C ASP A 364 -22.31 -10.96 6.69
N PRO A 365 -23.61 -10.98 7.03
CA PRO A 365 -24.53 -12.05 6.59
C PRO A 365 -24.88 -12.01 5.10
N LEU A 366 -24.55 -10.93 4.39
CA LEU A 366 -24.85 -10.76 2.97
C LEU A 366 -23.74 -11.30 2.06
N LEU A 367 -22.53 -11.47 2.58
CA LEU A 367 -21.35 -11.92 1.83
C LEU A 367 -21.54 -13.28 1.11
N PRO A 368 -22.29 -14.27 1.65
CA PRO A 368 -22.54 -15.53 0.92
C PRO A 368 -23.29 -15.37 -0.41
N LYS A 369 -23.89 -14.21 -0.68
CA LYS A 369 -24.45 -13.90 -2.00
C LYS A 369 -23.35 -13.72 -3.07
N LEU A 370 -22.17 -13.26 -2.66
CA LEU A 370 -21.07 -12.84 -3.53
C LEU A 370 -19.84 -13.77 -3.48
N PHE A 371 -19.67 -14.55 -2.42
CA PHE A 371 -18.47 -15.33 -2.19
C PHE A 371 -18.76 -16.76 -1.78
N LYS A 372 -17.87 -17.69 -2.17
CA LYS A 372 -17.86 -19.09 -1.73
C LYS A 372 -16.72 -19.42 -0.74
N THR A 373 -15.73 -18.54 -0.63
CA THR A 373 -14.59 -18.69 0.28
C THR A 373 -14.50 -17.44 1.14
N PHE A 374 -14.20 -17.63 2.43
CA PHE A 374 -14.17 -16.56 3.43
C PHE A 374 -12.85 -16.61 4.19
N PRO A 375 -12.28 -15.46 4.59
CA PRO A 375 -11.13 -15.45 5.48
C PRO A 375 -11.49 -15.99 6.86
N ARG A 376 -10.53 -16.65 7.51
CA ARG A 376 -10.65 -17.15 8.89
C ARG A 376 -10.34 -16.06 9.92
N ALA A 377 -9.47 -15.11 9.54
CA ALA A 377 -9.09 -14.00 10.41
C ALA A 377 -10.31 -13.11 10.71
N PRO A 378 -10.61 -12.83 11.98
CA PRO A 378 -11.64 -11.87 12.34
C PRO A 378 -11.14 -10.43 12.12
N TYR A 379 -12.09 -9.49 12.07
CA TYR A 379 -11.80 -8.05 12.09
C TYR A 379 -12.66 -7.33 13.13
N GLY A 380 -12.24 -6.13 13.46
CA GLY A 380 -12.99 -5.20 14.29
C GLY A 380 -12.92 -3.78 13.75
N VAL A 381 -13.70 -2.87 14.32
CA VAL A 381 -13.63 -1.43 14.06
C VAL A 381 -13.00 -0.76 15.26
N LYS A 382 -12.13 0.24 15.03
CA LYS A 382 -11.52 1.06 16.06
C LYS A 382 -11.51 2.52 15.65
N PRO A 383 -11.57 3.47 16.58
CA PRO A 383 -11.29 4.86 16.27
C PRO A 383 -9.80 5.04 15.93
N ILE A 384 -9.52 5.95 15.00
CA ILE A 384 -8.17 6.48 14.81
C ILE A 384 -7.78 7.23 16.10
N PRO A 385 -6.55 7.06 16.62
CA PRO A 385 -6.11 7.76 17.82
C PRO A 385 -6.27 9.28 17.71
N ASP A 386 -6.75 9.93 18.76
CA ASP A 386 -7.09 11.34 18.78
C ASP A 386 -5.94 12.27 18.36
N GLU A 387 -4.70 11.88 18.67
CA GLU A 387 -3.51 12.66 18.34
C GLU A 387 -3.23 12.69 16.82
N SER A 388 -3.58 11.63 16.11
CA SER A 388 -3.36 11.51 14.66
C SER A 388 -4.61 11.80 13.83
N ALA A 389 -5.81 11.71 14.43
CA ALA A 389 -7.08 11.85 13.73
C ALA A 389 -7.22 13.17 12.93
N PRO A 390 -6.79 14.37 13.43
CA PRO A 390 -6.86 15.61 12.68
C PRO A 390 -6.06 15.64 11.38
N PHE A 391 -5.02 14.79 11.27
CA PHE A 391 -4.06 14.74 10.16
C PHE A 391 -4.20 13.49 9.30
N THR A 392 -5.15 12.60 9.67
CA THR A 392 -5.37 11.31 9.01
C THR A 392 -6.59 11.39 8.08
N THR A 393 -6.58 10.57 7.02
CA THR A 393 -7.72 10.41 6.11
C THR A 393 -8.97 9.88 6.83
N THR A 394 -10.07 9.71 6.09
CA THR A 394 -11.36 9.27 6.66
C THR A 394 -11.27 7.89 7.34
N ALA A 395 -10.42 7.00 6.84
CA ALA A 395 -10.22 5.66 7.41
C ALA A 395 -8.96 4.99 6.84
N TYR A 396 -8.59 3.86 7.45
CA TYR A 396 -7.64 2.89 6.88
C TYR A 396 -7.84 1.51 7.49
N TYR A 397 -7.45 0.48 6.77
CA TYR A 397 -7.40 -0.89 7.26
C TYR A 397 -5.99 -1.24 7.75
N SER A 398 -5.91 -1.91 8.91
CA SER A 398 -4.69 -2.52 9.44
C SER A 398 -4.82 -4.03 9.44
N SER A 399 -3.90 -4.70 8.75
CA SER A 399 -3.95 -6.15 8.53
C SER A 399 -3.84 -6.94 9.84
N ALA A 400 -4.47 -8.11 9.85
CA ALA A 400 -4.27 -9.10 10.90
C ALA A 400 -2.79 -9.52 10.97
N THR A 401 -2.31 -9.71 12.19
CA THR A 401 -0.98 -10.25 12.45
C THR A 401 -1.10 -11.40 13.45
N LYS A 402 -0.03 -12.17 13.66
CA LYS A 402 -0.04 -13.30 14.57
C LYS A 402 -0.58 -12.89 15.96
N GLY A 403 -1.76 -13.41 16.32
CA GLY A 403 -2.41 -13.14 17.61
C GLY A 403 -3.20 -11.83 17.69
N LYS A 404 -3.32 -11.05 16.60
CA LYS A 404 -4.15 -9.84 16.54
C LYS A 404 -5.09 -9.90 15.33
N PRO A 405 -6.39 -9.54 15.48
CA PRO A 405 -7.31 -9.43 14.36
C PRO A 405 -6.94 -8.24 13.45
N GLY A 406 -7.52 -8.19 12.26
CA GLY A 406 -7.50 -7.00 11.43
C GLY A 406 -8.37 -5.88 12.02
N TYR A 407 -8.03 -4.63 11.74
CA TYR A 407 -8.85 -3.51 12.20
C TYR A 407 -9.12 -2.50 11.08
N PHE A 408 -10.38 -2.18 10.92
CA PHE A 408 -10.83 -0.98 10.24
C PHE A 408 -10.75 0.19 11.23
N TYR A 409 -9.86 1.15 10.96
CA TYR A 409 -9.71 2.36 11.75
C TYR A 409 -10.53 3.49 11.14
N ALA A 410 -11.58 3.94 11.87
CA ALA A 410 -12.47 5.02 11.46
C ALA A 410 -12.06 6.36 12.10
N ASN A 411 -12.02 7.41 11.31
CA ASN A 411 -11.73 8.75 11.80
C ASN A 411 -12.99 9.38 12.38
N LEU A 412 -13.03 9.54 13.70
CA LEU A 412 -14.15 10.14 14.42
C LEU A 412 -13.96 11.64 14.70
N TYR A 413 -12.81 12.21 14.29
CA TYR A 413 -12.55 13.64 14.47
C TYR A 413 -13.48 14.45 13.61
N LYS A 414 -14.16 15.45 14.21
CA LYS A 414 -15.16 16.29 13.57
C LYS A 414 -16.27 15.46 12.89
N PRO A 415 -17.14 14.76 13.67
CA PRO A 415 -18.21 13.94 13.11
C PRO A 415 -19.14 14.73 12.18
N GLU A 416 -19.28 16.05 12.40
CA GLU A 416 -20.00 16.98 11.53
C GLU A 416 -19.38 17.18 10.14
N SER A 417 -18.21 16.58 9.88
CA SER A 417 -17.56 16.53 8.57
C SER A 417 -17.56 15.11 7.93
N ARG A 418 -18.21 14.14 8.59
CA ARG A 418 -18.25 12.71 8.20
C ARG A 418 -19.69 12.32 7.85
N PRO A 419 -20.09 12.42 6.58
CA PRO A 419 -21.49 12.24 6.22
C PRO A 419 -21.95 10.77 6.32
N LYS A 420 -23.17 10.58 6.79
CA LYS A 420 -23.83 9.28 6.97
C LYS A 420 -23.87 8.46 5.69
N TYR A 421 -24.10 9.09 4.55
CA TYR A 421 -24.17 8.43 3.25
C TYR A 421 -22.84 7.89 2.72
N GLU A 422 -21.71 8.19 3.38
CA GLU A 422 -20.41 7.59 3.06
C GLU A 422 -20.08 6.36 3.92
N ILE A 423 -20.84 6.08 4.98
CA ILE A 423 -20.59 4.97 5.89
C ILE A 423 -20.67 3.60 5.20
N PRO A 424 -21.70 3.31 4.37
CA PRO A 424 -21.79 2.02 3.70
C PRO A 424 -20.59 1.77 2.78
N VAL A 425 -20.28 2.70 1.89
CA VAL A 425 -19.20 2.55 0.91
C VAL A 425 -17.83 2.45 1.57
N LEU A 426 -17.57 3.23 2.61
CA LEU A 426 -16.29 3.20 3.32
C LEU A 426 -16.11 1.90 4.11
N THR A 427 -17.18 1.40 4.73
CA THR A 427 -17.16 0.11 5.44
C THR A 427 -16.89 -1.05 4.49
N VAL A 428 -17.51 -1.04 3.30
CA VAL A 428 -17.25 -2.01 2.24
C VAL A 428 -15.79 -1.98 1.81
N HIS A 429 -15.20 -0.79 1.62
CA HIS A 429 -13.81 -0.63 1.18
C HIS A 429 -12.80 -1.14 2.21
N GLU A 430 -12.91 -0.70 3.46
CA GLU A 430 -11.91 -0.98 4.50
C GLU A 430 -12.10 -2.35 5.16
N ALA A 431 -13.36 -2.77 5.34
CA ALA A 431 -13.67 -4.03 6.00
C ALA A 431 -13.97 -5.14 4.99
N VAL A 432 -15.24 -5.50 4.82
CA VAL A 432 -15.69 -6.62 3.98
C VAL A 432 -16.72 -6.14 2.96
N PRO A 433 -16.58 -6.56 1.71
CA PRO A 433 -15.59 -7.48 1.13
C PRO A 433 -14.28 -6.85 0.63
N GLY A 434 -13.94 -5.63 1.06
CA GLY A 434 -12.77 -4.88 0.63
C GLY A 434 -11.44 -5.37 1.21
N HIS A 435 -10.67 -4.45 1.82
CA HIS A 435 -9.29 -4.70 2.24
C HIS A 435 -9.14 -5.86 3.21
N HIS A 436 -9.96 -5.91 4.30
CA HIS A 436 -9.86 -7.02 5.24
C HIS A 436 -10.05 -8.37 4.55
N PHE A 437 -11.07 -8.48 3.72
CA PHE A 437 -11.42 -9.73 3.04
C PHE A 437 -10.30 -10.20 2.12
N GLN A 438 -9.81 -9.32 1.24
CA GLN A 438 -8.79 -9.64 0.24
C GLN A 438 -7.44 -9.95 0.89
N ILE A 439 -6.99 -9.10 1.83
CA ILE A 439 -5.67 -9.24 2.44
C ILE A 439 -5.62 -10.48 3.34
N SER A 440 -6.70 -10.76 4.10
CA SER A 440 -6.76 -11.96 4.93
C SER A 440 -6.75 -13.24 4.11
N ILE A 441 -7.47 -13.31 2.99
CA ILE A 441 -7.38 -14.45 2.06
C ILE A 441 -5.95 -14.64 1.56
N ALA A 442 -5.25 -13.55 1.19
CA ALA A 442 -3.87 -13.64 0.74
C ALA A 442 -2.91 -14.14 1.83
N GLN A 443 -3.10 -13.68 3.09
CA GLN A 443 -2.31 -14.13 4.23
C GLN A 443 -2.58 -15.59 4.64
N GLU A 444 -3.76 -16.11 4.30
CA GLU A 444 -4.19 -17.48 4.61
C GLU A 444 -3.90 -18.49 3.49
N LEU A 445 -3.24 -18.08 2.41
CA LEU A 445 -2.83 -19.00 1.35
C LEU A 445 -1.97 -20.13 1.93
N GLU A 446 -2.31 -21.36 1.54
CA GLU A 446 -1.59 -22.57 1.93
C GLU A 446 -0.66 -23.00 0.79
N ASP A 447 0.40 -23.74 1.10
CA ASP A 447 1.37 -24.32 0.15
C ASP A 447 2.02 -23.28 -0.80
N VAL A 448 2.24 -22.04 -0.29
CA VAL A 448 2.95 -20.98 -1.01
C VAL A 448 4.12 -20.46 -0.16
N PRO A 449 5.22 -20.02 -0.79
CA PRO A 449 6.31 -19.33 -0.08
C PRO A 449 5.81 -18.11 0.71
N THR A 450 6.42 -17.85 1.85
CA THR A 450 5.94 -16.83 2.81
C THR A 450 5.80 -15.45 2.18
N PHE A 451 6.70 -15.06 1.27
CA PHE A 451 6.63 -13.75 0.62
C PHE A 451 5.29 -13.51 -0.10
N ARG A 452 4.65 -14.55 -0.66
CA ARG A 452 3.37 -14.47 -1.35
C ARG A 452 2.23 -13.96 -0.47
N LYS A 453 2.27 -14.25 0.83
CA LYS A 453 1.28 -13.84 1.82
C LYS A 453 1.33 -12.35 2.14
N TYR A 454 2.47 -11.72 1.88
CA TYR A 454 2.72 -10.30 2.16
C TYR A 454 3.02 -9.49 0.91
N LEU A 455 3.04 -10.13 -0.26
CA LEU A 455 3.21 -9.44 -1.53
C LEU A 455 2.00 -8.54 -1.80
N SER A 456 2.25 -7.30 -2.19
CA SER A 456 1.20 -6.32 -2.42
C SER A 456 1.48 -5.55 -3.72
N PHE A 457 0.56 -5.65 -4.66
CA PHE A 457 0.52 -4.78 -5.84
C PHE A 457 -0.59 -3.76 -5.63
N THR A 458 -0.24 -2.48 -5.57
CA THR A 458 -1.17 -1.40 -5.21
C THR A 458 -2.42 -1.42 -6.09
N ALA A 459 -2.28 -1.62 -7.41
CA ALA A 459 -3.42 -1.68 -8.32
C ALA A 459 -4.35 -2.87 -8.07
N PHE A 460 -3.84 -3.99 -7.57
CA PHE A 460 -4.67 -5.13 -7.19
C PHE A 460 -5.41 -4.85 -5.89
N VAL A 461 -4.70 -4.41 -4.85
CA VAL A 461 -5.27 -4.22 -3.51
C VAL A 461 -6.28 -3.08 -3.49
N GLU A 462 -5.90 -1.92 -4.02
CA GLU A 462 -6.77 -0.74 -4.09
C GLU A 462 -7.86 -0.89 -5.15
N GLY A 463 -7.52 -1.54 -6.27
CA GLY A 463 -8.49 -1.87 -7.32
C GLY A 463 -9.57 -2.81 -6.82
N TRP A 464 -9.22 -3.81 -6.00
CA TRP A 464 -10.18 -4.68 -5.33
C TRP A 464 -11.05 -3.89 -4.33
N GLY A 465 -10.44 -3.03 -3.49
CA GLY A 465 -11.17 -2.19 -2.54
C GLY A 465 -12.23 -1.34 -3.25
N LEU A 466 -11.85 -0.68 -4.35
CA LEU A 466 -12.75 0.15 -5.14
C LEU A 466 -13.79 -0.67 -5.93
N TYR A 467 -13.40 -1.84 -6.46
CA TYR A 467 -14.35 -2.78 -7.07
C TYR A 467 -15.39 -3.27 -6.04
N SER A 468 -14.97 -3.54 -4.82
CA SER A 468 -15.85 -3.97 -3.72
C SER A 468 -16.92 -2.93 -3.40
N GLU A 469 -16.63 -1.65 -3.55
CA GLU A 469 -17.62 -0.56 -3.34
C GLU A 469 -18.85 -0.73 -4.26
N GLU A 470 -18.66 -1.21 -5.49
CA GLU A 470 -19.80 -1.49 -6.41
C GLU A 470 -20.59 -2.73 -5.98
N LEU A 471 -19.96 -3.70 -5.32
CA LEU A 471 -20.63 -4.89 -4.83
C LEU A 471 -21.70 -4.60 -3.78
N GLY A 472 -21.62 -3.46 -3.11
CA GLY A 472 -22.65 -2.98 -2.19
C GLY A 472 -24.05 -2.89 -2.83
N GLU A 473 -24.13 -2.61 -4.14
CA GLU A 473 -25.39 -2.57 -4.89
C GLU A 473 -26.04 -3.97 -4.99
N TYR A 474 -25.25 -5.01 -5.25
CA TYR A 474 -25.74 -6.39 -5.37
C TYR A 474 -26.27 -6.97 -4.06
N ILE A 475 -25.91 -6.38 -2.94
CA ILE A 475 -26.35 -6.83 -1.61
C ILE A 475 -27.33 -5.85 -0.94
N GLY A 476 -27.75 -4.77 -1.65
CA GLY A 476 -28.79 -3.84 -1.22
C GLY A 476 -28.33 -2.80 -0.21
N LEU A 477 -27.07 -2.37 -0.26
CA LEU A 477 -26.54 -1.32 0.63
C LEU A 477 -26.84 0.10 0.13
N TYR A 478 -27.23 0.26 -1.13
CA TYR A 478 -27.41 1.56 -1.77
C TYR A 478 -28.85 1.77 -2.27
N ASP A 479 -29.83 1.16 -1.57
CA ASP A 479 -31.26 1.34 -1.86
C ASP A 479 -31.71 2.79 -1.57
N ASP A 480 -31.07 3.50 -0.59
CA ASP A 480 -31.25 4.94 -0.41
C ASP A 480 -30.43 5.68 -1.48
N PRO A 481 -31.07 6.58 -2.27
CA PRO A 481 -30.37 7.39 -3.27
C PRO A 481 -29.19 8.21 -2.73
N TYR A 482 -29.21 8.60 -1.45
CA TYR A 482 -28.09 9.30 -0.82
C TYR A 482 -26.91 8.36 -0.59
N ASP A 483 -27.13 7.11 -0.18
CA ASP A 483 -26.07 6.12 -0.03
C ASP A 483 -25.45 5.77 -1.39
N LYS A 484 -26.29 5.67 -2.44
CA LYS A 484 -25.79 5.54 -3.82
C LYS A 484 -24.96 6.74 -4.27
N PHE A 485 -25.40 7.95 -3.95
CA PHE A 485 -24.63 9.16 -4.21
C PHE A 485 -23.30 9.17 -3.44
N GLY A 486 -23.29 8.63 -2.22
CA GLY A 486 -22.09 8.40 -1.43
C GLY A 486 -21.09 7.47 -2.13
N GLN A 487 -21.56 6.33 -2.64
CA GLN A 487 -20.74 5.40 -3.43
C GLN A 487 -20.19 6.09 -4.69
N LEU A 488 -21.02 6.83 -5.44
CA LEU A 488 -20.56 7.58 -6.62
C LEU A 488 -19.59 8.72 -6.26
N THR A 489 -19.71 9.33 -5.07
CA THR A 489 -18.74 10.31 -4.58
C THR A 489 -17.36 9.69 -4.39
N TYR A 490 -17.31 8.45 -3.87
CA TYR A 490 -16.06 7.70 -3.73
C TYR A 490 -15.50 7.27 -5.09
N ASP A 491 -16.35 6.84 -6.01
CA ASP A 491 -15.94 6.51 -7.38
C ASP A 491 -15.43 7.74 -8.14
N MET A 492 -16.13 8.87 -8.05
CA MET A 492 -15.71 10.16 -8.61
C MET A 492 -14.35 10.61 -8.06
N TRP A 493 -14.14 10.50 -6.75
CA TRP A 493 -12.87 10.83 -6.13
C TRP A 493 -11.70 10.07 -6.77
N ARG A 494 -11.87 8.75 -6.97
CA ARG A 494 -10.82 7.92 -7.56
C ARG A 494 -10.65 8.16 -9.06
N ALA A 495 -11.71 8.52 -9.78
CA ALA A 495 -11.63 8.98 -11.17
C ALA A 495 -10.86 10.30 -11.29
N ILE A 496 -11.14 11.28 -10.44
CA ILE A 496 -10.43 12.56 -10.40
C ILE A 496 -8.93 12.36 -10.09
N ARG A 497 -8.57 11.38 -9.22
CA ARG A 497 -7.16 11.06 -8.94
C ARG A 497 -6.36 10.79 -10.22
N LEU A 498 -6.92 10.09 -11.21
CA LEU A 498 -6.25 9.84 -12.49
C LEU A 498 -5.93 11.13 -13.22
N VAL A 499 -6.84 12.10 -13.15
CA VAL A 499 -6.70 13.40 -13.84
C VAL A 499 -5.70 14.30 -13.11
N VAL A 500 -5.84 14.45 -11.79
CA VAL A 500 -5.04 15.42 -11.04
C VAL A 500 -3.60 14.96 -10.80
N ASP A 501 -3.38 13.66 -10.55
CA ASP A 501 -2.03 13.12 -10.35
C ASP A 501 -1.21 13.27 -11.65
N THR A 502 -1.76 12.82 -12.80
CA THR A 502 -1.14 13.03 -14.11
C THR A 502 -1.08 14.51 -14.51
N GLY A 503 -2.08 15.29 -14.11
CA GLY A 503 -2.14 16.74 -14.30
C GLY A 503 -0.96 17.43 -13.64
N MET A 504 -0.76 17.23 -12.35
CA MET A 504 0.30 17.88 -11.58
C MET A 504 1.70 17.38 -11.90
N HIS A 505 1.88 16.08 -12.17
CA HIS A 505 3.19 15.47 -12.33
C HIS A 505 3.66 15.33 -13.77
N TYR A 506 2.76 15.51 -14.76
CA TYR A 506 3.07 15.30 -16.19
C TYR A 506 2.55 16.40 -17.12
N LYS A 507 1.58 17.23 -16.67
CA LYS A 507 0.90 18.24 -17.52
C LYS A 507 0.93 19.66 -16.93
N ASP A 508 1.82 19.93 -16.00
CA ASP A 508 2.06 21.26 -15.39
C ASP A 508 0.83 21.90 -14.74
N TRP A 509 -0.11 21.09 -14.23
CA TRP A 509 -1.24 21.61 -13.48
C TRP A 509 -0.79 22.20 -12.15
N SER A 510 -1.43 23.30 -11.77
CA SER A 510 -1.25 23.88 -10.45
C SER A 510 -1.98 23.05 -9.38
N ARG A 511 -1.64 23.30 -8.11
CA ARG A 511 -2.38 22.74 -6.96
C ARG A 511 -3.85 23.19 -6.97
N ASP A 512 -4.10 24.44 -7.36
CA ASP A 512 -5.46 25.02 -7.40
C ASP A 512 -6.31 24.39 -8.52
N ASP A 513 -5.73 24.07 -9.67
CA ASP A 513 -6.43 23.33 -10.74
C ASP A 513 -6.91 21.96 -10.22
N ALA A 514 -6.06 21.26 -9.47
CA ALA A 514 -6.41 19.97 -8.88
C ALA A 514 -7.51 20.11 -7.82
N ILE A 515 -7.42 21.09 -6.93
CA ILE A 515 -8.43 21.37 -5.90
C ILE A 515 -9.77 21.73 -6.53
N ASN A 516 -9.77 22.60 -7.55
CA ASN A 516 -10.98 23.05 -8.21
C ASN A 516 -11.75 21.89 -8.87
N LEU A 517 -11.04 20.97 -9.53
CA LEU A 517 -11.67 19.79 -10.13
C LEU A 517 -12.42 18.93 -9.09
N PHE A 518 -11.87 18.77 -7.89
CA PHE A 518 -12.54 18.08 -6.79
C PHE A 518 -13.76 18.87 -6.27
N LEU A 519 -13.62 20.17 -6.05
CA LEU A 519 -14.71 21.02 -5.55
C LEU A 519 -15.92 21.06 -6.48
N GLU A 520 -15.68 21.02 -7.78
CA GLU A 520 -16.71 21.03 -8.83
C GLU A 520 -17.46 19.70 -8.94
N ASN A 521 -16.88 18.59 -8.47
CA ASN A 521 -17.42 17.26 -8.72
C ASN A 521 -17.71 16.42 -7.47
N THR A 522 -17.37 16.89 -6.27
CA THR A 522 -17.58 16.11 -5.03
C THR A 522 -18.17 16.98 -3.92
N ALA A 523 -18.91 16.35 -2.99
CA ALA A 523 -19.42 17.02 -1.80
C ALA A 523 -18.42 17.06 -0.64
N LYS A 524 -17.14 16.71 -0.87
CA LYS A 524 -16.10 16.70 0.16
C LYS A 524 -15.78 18.11 0.68
N SER A 525 -15.32 18.17 1.93
CA SER A 525 -14.88 19.44 2.52
C SER A 525 -13.61 19.95 1.82
N GLN A 526 -13.43 21.25 1.77
CA GLN A 526 -12.24 21.87 1.19
C GLN A 526 -10.96 21.37 1.89
N LEU A 527 -10.98 21.21 3.21
CA LEU A 527 -9.85 20.72 3.99
C LEU A 527 -9.45 19.28 3.59
N ASP A 528 -10.44 18.39 3.40
CA ASP A 528 -10.17 17.02 2.96
C ASP A 528 -9.55 17.00 1.56
N ILE A 529 -10.06 17.85 0.66
CA ILE A 529 -9.55 17.98 -0.72
C ILE A 529 -8.10 18.49 -0.71
N GLU A 530 -7.82 19.55 0.05
CA GLU A 530 -6.47 20.12 0.17
C GLU A 530 -5.47 19.08 0.72
N ASN A 531 -5.83 18.37 1.78
CA ASN A 531 -5.00 17.31 2.36
C ASN A 531 -4.72 16.17 1.36
N GLU A 532 -5.70 15.81 0.55
CA GLU A 532 -5.54 14.76 -0.45
C GLU A 532 -4.70 15.22 -1.65
N VAL A 533 -4.90 16.44 -2.14
CA VAL A 533 -4.05 16.99 -3.22
C VAL A 533 -2.60 17.09 -2.75
N ASP A 534 -2.36 17.56 -1.52
CA ASP A 534 -1.03 17.62 -0.94
C ASP A 534 -0.41 16.23 -0.76
N ARG A 535 -1.23 15.20 -0.50
CA ARG A 535 -0.79 13.81 -0.50
C ARG A 535 -0.34 13.37 -1.89
N TYR A 536 -1.08 13.69 -2.95
CA TYR A 536 -0.70 13.31 -4.33
C TYR A 536 0.59 14.02 -4.74
N ILE A 537 0.76 15.29 -4.40
CA ILE A 537 2.01 16.03 -4.62
C ILE A 537 3.21 15.31 -3.96
N ALA A 538 2.99 14.79 -2.73
CA ALA A 538 4.04 14.13 -1.96
C ALA A 538 4.30 12.67 -2.38
N TRP A 539 3.36 12.04 -3.09
CA TRP A 539 3.42 10.62 -3.44
C TRP A 539 2.99 10.35 -4.89
N PRO A 540 3.80 10.78 -5.87
CA PRO A 540 3.47 10.72 -7.29
C PRO A 540 3.12 9.31 -7.77
N GLY A 541 2.06 9.18 -8.57
CA GLY A 541 1.63 7.97 -9.24
C GLY A 541 0.86 6.97 -8.37
N GLN A 542 0.93 7.03 -7.04
CA GLN A 542 0.23 6.08 -6.17
C GLN A 542 -1.30 6.16 -6.33
N ALA A 543 -1.80 7.38 -6.49
CA ALA A 543 -3.24 7.64 -6.62
C ALA A 543 -3.86 7.02 -7.88
N LEU A 544 -3.06 6.68 -8.88
CA LEU A 544 -3.51 6.07 -10.14
C LEU A 544 -3.99 4.62 -9.97
N ALA A 545 -3.44 3.92 -8.99
CA ALA A 545 -3.62 2.49 -8.80
C ALA A 545 -5.08 2.07 -8.59
N TYR A 546 -5.84 2.87 -7.85
CA TYR A 546 -7.23 2.60 -7.43
C TYR A 546 -8.16 2.37 -8.61
N LYS A 547 -8.35 3.41 -9.40
CA LYS A 547 -9.32 3.38 -10.52
C LYS A 547 -8.84 2.48 -11.67
N ILE A 548 -7.53 2.47 -11.97
CA ILE A 548 -6.99 1.56 -13.00
C ILE A 548 -7.19 0.10 -12.58
N GLY A 549 -6.98 -0.23 -11.31
CA GLY A 549 -7.23 -1.58 -10.78
C GLY A 549 -8.69 -1.99 -10.86
N GLN A 550 -9.61 -1.12 -10.40
CA GLN A 550 -11.06 -1.35 -10.49
C GLN A 550 -11.50 -1.60 -11.94
N LEU A 551 -11.11 -0.69 -12.86
CA LEU A 551 -11.51 -0.80 -14.26
C LEU A 551 -11.04 -2.11 -14.89
N LYS A 552 -9.85 -2.60 -14.54
CA LYS A 552 -9.36 -3.89 -15.02
C LYS A 552 -10.19 -5.06 -14.46
N ILE A 553 -10.52 -5.04 -13.17
CA ILE A 553 -11.36 -6.10 -12.57
C ILE A 553 -12.75 -6.11 -13.20
N LEU A 554 -13.37 -4.94 -13.44
CA LEU A 554 -14.67 -4.80 -14.12
C LEU A 554 -14.62 -5.28 -15.56
N GLU A 555 -13.55 -4.91 -16.30
CA GLU A 555 -13.33 -5.40 -17.68
C GLU A 555 -13.29 -6.94 -17.70
N LEU A 556 -12.55 -7.56 -16.80
CA LEU A 556 -12.41 -9.01 -16.71
C LEU A 556 -13.73 -9.69 -16.30
N ARG A 557 -14.48 -9.08 -15.38
CA ARG A 557 -15.81 -9.55 -15.00
C ARG A 557 -16.76 -9.51 -16.18
N THR A 558 -16.88 -8.37 -16.86
CA THR A 558 -17.74 -8.22 -18.03
C THR A 558 -17.37 -9.20 -19.14
N LYS A 559 -16.07 -9.45 -19.33
CA LYS A 559 -15.58 -10.46 -20.28
C LYS A 559 -16.04 -11.86 -19.89
N ALA A 560 -15.93 -12.22 -18.61
CA ALA A 560 -16.37 -13.52 -18.10
C ALA A 560 -17.89 -13.69 -18.23
N GLU A 561 -18.68 -12.70 -17.84
CA GLU A 561 -20.14 -12.68 -17.99
C GLU A 561 -20.56 -12.91 -19.46
N ASN A 562 -19.94 -12.17 -20.40
CA ASN A 562 -20.24 -12.29 -21.81
C ASN A 562 -19.82 -13.63 -22.43
N LYS A 563 -18.72 -14.23 -21.97
CA LYS A 563 -18.20 -15.49 -22.54
C LYS A 563 -18.87 -16.72 -21.96
N LEU A 564 -19.13 -16.73 -20.66
CA LEU A 564 -19.71 -17.88 -19.97
C LEU A 564 -21.23 -17.87 -19.98
N GLY A 565 -21.90 -16.74 -20.20
CA GLY A 565 -23.35 -16.61 -20.23
C GLY A 565 -24.00 -17.24 -18.99
N ASP A 566 -24.88 -18.22 -19.18
CA ASP A 566 -25.59 -18.91 -18.08
C ASP A 566 -24.67 -19.74 -17.16
N GLN A 567 -23.42 -19.99 -17.56
CA GLN A 567 -22.42 -20.68 -16.72
C GLN A 567 -21.66 -19.73 -15.80
N PHE A 568 -21.84 -18.41 -15.95
CA PHE A 568 -21.18 -17.44 -15.10
C PHE A 568 -21.76 -17.46 -13.68
N ASP A 569 -20.89 -17.64 -12.68
CA ASP A 569 -21.21 -17.43 -11.27
C ASP A 569 -20.23 -16.38 -10.70
N ILE A 570 -20.78 -15.30 -10.15
CA ILE A 570 -20.00 -14.22 -9.52
C ILE A 570 -19.09 -14.73 -8.39
N LYS A 571 -19.50 -15.79 -7.69
CA LYS A 571 -18.71 -16.39 -6.60
C LYS A 571 -17.48 -17.11 -7.14
N ASP A 572 -17.60 -17.73 -8.30
CA ASP A 572 -16.48 -18.38 -8.99
C ASP A 572 -15.51 -17.33 -9.52
N PHE A 573 -16.03 -16.26 -10.11
CA PHE A 573 -15.20 -15.13 -10.56
C PHE A 573 -14.40 -14.52 -9.39
N HIS A 574 -15.04 -14.18 -8.28
CA HIS A 574 -14.35 -13.63 -7.12
C HIS A 574 -13.30 -14.60 -6.53
N TYR A 575 -13.61 -15.90 -6.53
CA TYR A 575 -12.64 -16.90 -6.12
C TYR A 575 -11.41 -16.91 -7.04
N GLU A 576 -11.62 -16.88 -8.37
CA GLU A 576 -10.51 -16.84 -9.33
C GLU A 576 -9.65 -15.59 -9.20
N VAL A 577 -10.24 -14.42 -8.90
CA VAL A 577 -9.51 -13.18 -8.65
C VAL A 577 -8.65 -13.30 -7.39
N LEU A 578 -9.19 -13.86 -6.30
CA LEU A 578 -8.56 -13.79 -4.97
C LEU A 578 -7.65 -14.98 -4.63
N LYS A 579 -7.88 -16.16 -5.21
CA LYS A 579 -7.23 -17.42 -4.82
C LYS A 579 -5.71 -17.44 -4.95
N ARG A 580 -5.13 -16.49 -5.69
CA ARG A 580 -3.68 -16.38 -5.90
C ARG A 580 -3.03 -15.27 -5.06
N GLY A 581 -3.83 -14.59 -4.19
CA GLY A 581 -3.38 -13.40 -3.47
C GLY A 581 -3.17 -12.21 -4.41
N SER A 582 -2.40 -11.20 -3.96
CA SER A 582 -2.12 -10.01 -4.76
C SER A 582 -1.17 -10.35 -5.92
N ILE A 583 -1.60 -10.09 -7.14
CA ILE A 583 -0.82 -10.28 -8.38
C ILE A 583 -0.95 -9.06 -9.30
N PRO A 584 -0.01 -8.83 -10.24
CA PRO A 584 -0.13 -7.75 -11.23
C PRO A 584 -1.35 -7.91 -12.11
N LEU A 585 -1.94 -6.80 -12.57
CA LEU A 585 -3.18 -6.81 -13.36
C LEU A 585 -3.06 -7.60 -14.68
N ASN A 586 -1.91 -7.57 -15.32
CA ASN A 586 -1.67 -8.37 -16.53
C ASN A 586 -1.63 -9.88 -16.25
N MET A 587 -1.12 -10.30 -15.09
CA MET A 587 -1.18 -11.70 -14.67
C MET A 587 -2.60 -12.09 -14.24
N LEU A 588 -3.32 -11.20 -13.57
CA LEU A 588 -4.74 -11.41 -13.27
C LEU A 588 -5.54 -11.66 -14.55
N GLU A 589 -5.33 -10.82 -15.58
CA GLU A 589 -5.99 -10.98 -16.89
C GLU A 589 -5.68 -12.35 -17.52
N MET A 590 -4.43 -12.77 -17.49
CA MET A 590 -4.03 -14.08 -18.01
C MET A 590 -4.80 -15.21 -17.30
N TYR A 591 -4.79 -15.24 -15.98
CA TYR A 591 -5.44 -16.31 -15.23
C TYR A 591 -6.98 -16.30 -15.31
N ILE A 592 -7.58 -15.14 -15.45
CA ILE A 592 -9.04 -15.07 -15.67
C ILE A 592 -9.38 -15.56 -17.09
N ASN A 593 -8.57 -15.27 -18.10
CA ASN A 593 -8.76 -15.80 -19.45
C ASN A 593 -8.62 -17.33 -19.48
N ASP A 594 -7.58 -17.87 -18.83
CA ASP A 594 -7.39 -19.33 -18.73
C ASP A 594 -8.61 -19.99 -18.04
N TRP A 595 -9.10 -19.42 -16.94
CA TRP A 595 -10.30 -19.91 -16.26
C TRP A 595 -11.55 -19.89 -17.15
N ILE A 596 -11.75 -18.83 -17.94
CA ILE A 596 -12.88 -18.75 -18.88
C ILE A 596 -12.78 -19.88 -19.93
N GLU A 597 -11.60 -20.10 -20.51
CA GLU A 597 -11.38 -21.15 -21.50
C GLU A 597 -11.58 -22.56 -20.93
N ASP A 598 -11.05 -22.83 -19.73
CA ASP A 598 -11.24 -24.09 -19.02
C ASP A 598 -12.72 -24.36 -18.71
N SER A 599 -13.47 -23.34 -18.28
CA SER A 599 -14.89 -23.45 -17.96
C SER A 599 -15.75 -23.73 -19.19
N LEU A 600 -15.40 -23.18 -20.36
CA LEU A 600 -16.08 -23.45 -21.63
C LEU A 600 -15.77 -24.85 -22.18
N SER A 601 -14.66 -25.46 -21.77
CA SER A 601 -14.19 -26.77 -22.22
C SER A 601 -14.71 -27.92 -21.34
N SER A 602 -15.26 -27.60 -20.16
CA SER A 602 -15.79 -28.56 -19.17
C SER A 602 -17.26 -28.80 -19.36
#